data_54382f1928a88e868e71cfdfcea5c885
#
_entry.id   54382f1928a88e868e71cfdfcea5c885
#
_cell.length_a   1.000
_cell.length_b   1.000
_cell.length_c   1.000
_cell.angle_alpha   90.00
_cell.angle_beta   90.00
_cell.angle_gamma   90.00
#
_symmetry.space_group_name_H-M   'P 1'
#
loop_
_entity.id
_entity.type
_entity.pdbx_description
1 polymer ?
#
loop_
_entity_poly.entity_id
_entity_poly.type
_entity_poly.pdbx_seq_one_letter_code
_entity_poly.pdbx_strand_id
1 'polypeptide(L)'
;MNNFDLHRFSQALKCYFMTSRRTWLRYFGIFTLVLFMADLFFTRIQGHSFADMVEWWGLEGAVRTYTSYVEGTAIFGLVFFFIAMLFGASFLFSHMKETRQRTTYLMWPVSNLEKYLVPLVHNILLLGIGTLVAYHLADALRVLLDWMTGRTVIWGSPWFWDIFTRPFDGSVPWEFTAFIVGFFLWFHSLYILGGSLFRRQQFLLTSMAIVVGFFLFVWTVHALVEGSGITRDINFVGWHDGVWHIHWSVYLILVVGYGLIALNYWLSYKIFCRMQVINNKWLNV
;
A
#
# COMPACT_ATOMS: atom_id res chain seq x y z
N MET A 1 -0.01 -10.63 32.58
CA MET A 1 -1.12 -9.98 31.81
C MET A 1 -1.10 -10.55 30.39
N ASN A 2 -1.65 -11.74 30.20
CA ASN A 2 -1.53 -12.45 28.89
C ASN A 2 -2.80 -12.34 28.01
N ASN A 3 -3.91 -11.81 28.55
CA ASN A 3 -5.17 -11.73 27.81
C ASN A 3 -5.36 -10.35 27.19
N PHE A 4 -5.83 -10.33 25.94
CA PHE A 4 -6.22 -9.13 25.22
C PHE A 4 -7.45 -8.50 25.90
N ASP A 5 -7.42 -7.17 26.08
CA ASP A 5 -8.52 -6.38 26.61
C ASP A 5 -8.78 -5.17 25.72
N LEU A 6 -9.98 -5.10 25.16
CA LEU A 6 -10.36 -4.07 24.20
C LEU A 6 -10.32 -2.66 24.80
N HIS A 7 -10.67 -2.51 26.10
CA HIS A 7 -10.64 -1.22 26.78
C HIS A 7 -9.22 -0.69 26.92
N ARG A 8 -8.28 -1.53 27.40
CA ARG A 8 -6.85 -1.18 27.48
C ARG A 8 -6.25 -0.90 26.10
N PHE A 9 -6.60 -1.72 25.10
CA PHE A 9 -6.18 -1.51 23.71
C PHE A 9 -6.61 -0.16 23.18
N SER A 10 -7.90 0.23 23.37
CA SER A 10 -8.42 1.52 22.91
C SER A 10 -7.75 2.71 23.60
N GLN A 11 -7.48 2.61 24.90
CA GLN A 11 -6.73 3.65 25.63
C GLN A 11 -5.28 3.77 25.15
N ALA A 12 -4.60 2.65 24.92
CA ALA A 12 -3.24 2.64 24.38
C ALA A 12 -3.19 3.22 22.95
N LEU A 13 -4.17 2.88 22.11
CA LEU A 13 -4.31 3.42 20.75
C LEU A 13 -4.52 4.95 20.77
N LYS A 14 -5.42 5.44 21.67
CA LYS A 14 -5.66 6.87 21.86
C LYS A 14 -4.39 7.59 22.32
N CYS A 15 -3.65 7.04 23.28
CA CYS A 15 -2.40 7.59 23.76
C CYS A 15 -1.35 7.66 22.63
N TYR A 16 -1.22 6.58 21.85
CA TYR A 16 -0.30 6.50 20.71
C TYR A 16 -0.64 7.54 19.64
N PHE A 17 -1.94 7.69 19.32
CA PHE A 17 -2.44 8.70 18.39
C PHE A 17 -2.11 10.14 18.86
N MET A 18 -2.38 10.45 20.11
CA MET A 18 -2.10 11.79 20.66
C MET A 18 -0.61 12.13 20.63
N THR A 19 0.25 11.15 20.89
CA THR A 19 1.71 11.34 20.88
C THR A 19 2.25 11.54 19.47
N SER A 20 1.68 10.85 18.48
CA SER A 20 2.15 10.88 17.08
C SER A 20 1.52 11.98 16.23
N ARG A 21 0.50 12.70 16.73
CA ARG A 21 -0.33 13.64 15.93
C ARG A 21 0.47 14.69 15.15
N ARG A 22 1.51 15.28 15.76
CA ARG A 22 2.33 16.32 15.10
C ARG A 22 3.12 15.76 13.92
N THR A 23 3.71 14.60 14.09
CA THR A 23 4.43 13.89 13.04
C THR A 23 3.48 13.53 11.90
N TRP A 24 2.29 13.13 12.27
CA TRP A 24 1.24 12.72 11.34
C TRP A 24 0.72 13.89 10.49
N LEU A 25 0.44 15.04 11.10
CA LEU A 25 0.04 16.25 10.37
C LEU A 25 1.12 16.70 9.38
N ARG A 26 2.41 16.52 9.70
CA ARG A 26 3.51 16.80 8.77
C ARG A 26 3.47 15.85 7.55
N TYR A 27 3.32 14.54 7.78
CA TYR A 27 3.20 13.59 6.67
C TYR A 27 1.97 13.85 5.81
N PHE A 28 0.84 14.16 6.42
CA PHE A 28 -0.38 14.53 5.71
C PHE A 28 -0.15 15.75 4.80
N GLY A 29 0.47 16.82 5.31
CA GLY A 29 0.81 17.99 4.51
C GLY A 29 1.77 17.67 3.36
N ILE A 30 2.81 16.85 3.62
CA ILE A 30 3.74 16.40 2.57
C ILE A 30 3.02 15.57 1.52
N PHE A 31 2.16 14.64 1.89
CA PHE A 31 1.40 13.80 0.96
C PHE A 31 0.47 14.63 0.08
N THR A 32 -0.28 15.57 0.70
CA THR A 32 -1.12 16.48 -0.05
C THR A 32 -0.32 17.32 -1.05
N LEU A 33 0.84 17.84 -0.63
CA LEU A 33 1.71 18.62 -1.52
C LEU A 33 2.25 17.79 -2.68
N VAL A 34 2.75 16.57 -2.40
CA VAL A 34 3.29 15.68 -3.45
C VAL A 34 2.20 15.31 -4.46
N LEU A 35 1.01 14.94 -3.98
CA LEU A 35 -0.12 14.61 -4.84
C LEU A 35 -0.59 15.83 -5.66
N PHE A 36 -0.69 16.99 -5.03
CA PHE A 36 -1.04 18.24 -5.74
C PHE A 36 -0.01 18.61 -6.82
N MET A 37 1.30 18.46 -6.53
CA MET A 37 2.35 18.71 -7.52
C MET A 37 2.29 17.69 -8.67
N ALA A 38 1.96 16.43 -8.39
CA ALA A 38 1.74 15.43 -9.42
C ALA A 38 0.52 15.76 -10.28
N ASP A 39 -0.60 16.18 -9.67
CA ASP A 39 -1.79 16.62 -10.40
C ASP A 39 -1.47 17.78 -11.35
N LEU A 40 -0.71 18.77 -10.88
CA LEU A 40 -0.26 19.87 -11.72
C LEU A 40 0.68 19.41 -12.85
N PHE A 41 1.55 18.46 -12.56
CA PHE A 41 2.45 17.90 -13.57
C PHE A 41 1.66 17.25 -14.71
N PHE A 42 0.74 16.35 -14.39
CA PHE A 42 -0.06 15.65 -15.40
C PHE A 42 -0.97 16.61 -16.18
N THR A 43 -1.61 17.57 -15.52
CA THR A 43 -2.62 18.40 -16.14
C THR A 43 -2.08 19.70 -16.78
N ARG A 44 -0.88 20.18 -16.35
CA ARG A 44 -0.35 21.46 -16.80
C ARG A 44 0.99 21.41 -17.51
N ILE A 45 1.88 20.50 -17.10
CA ILE A 45 3.24 20.40 -17.66
C ILE A 45 3.25 19.39 -18.80
N GLN A 46 2.64 18.23 -18.62
CA GLN A 46 2.58 17.19 -19.65
C GLN A 46 1.48 17.47 -20.68
N GLY A 47 0.39 18.15 -20.27
CA GLY A 47 -0.72 18.49 -21.13
C GLY A 47 -0.50 19.79 -21.92
N HIS A 48 -0.95 19.81 -23.18
CA HIS A 48 -1.07 21.03 -23.95
C HIS A 48 -2.13 21.96 -23.31
N SER A 49 -2.09 23.24 -23.65
CA SER A 49 -3.16 24.17 -23.26
C SER A 49 -4.52 23.63 -23.76
N PHE A 50 -5.57 23.73 -22.95
CA PHE A 50 -6.89 23.28 -23.36
C PHE A 50 -7.36 24.00 -24.63
N ALA A 51 -6.98 25.26 -24.78
CA ALA A 51 -7.28 26.04 -26.00
C ALA A 51 -6.59 25.44 -27.23
N ASP A 52 -5.32 25.08 -27.13
CA ASP A 52 -4.57 24.42 -28.23
C ASP A 52 -5.18 23.06 -28.58
N MET A 53 -5.63 22.32 -27.59
CA MET A 53 -6.31 21.03 -27.83
C MET A 53 -7.64 21.21 -28.56
N VAL A 54 -8.39 22.25 -28.20
CA VAL A 54 -9.66 22.59 -28.90
C VAL A 54 -9.40 23.01 -30.36
N GLU A 55 -8.33 23.75 -30.60
CA GLU A 55 -7.93 24.16 -31.97
C GLU A 55 -7.52 22.93 -32.80
N TRP A 56 -6.77 21.97 -32.23
CA TRP A 56 -6.27 20.83 -32.99
C TRP A 56 -7.28 19.68 -33.16
N TRP A 57 -8.10 19.42 -32.14
CA TRP A 57 -8.96 18.20 -32.09
C TRP A 57 -10.44 18.51 -31.90
N GLY A 58 -10.82 19.82 -31.89
CA GLY A 58 -12.17 20.24 -31.54
C GLY A 58 -12.48 20.07 -30.05
N LEU A 59 -13.63 20.56 -29.65
CA LEU A 59 -14.03 20.55 -28.23
C LEU A 59 -14.14 19.14 -27.65
N GLU A 60 -14.72 18.20 -28.40
CA GLU A 60 -14.89 16.81 -27.93
C GLU A 60 -13.53 16.09 -27.76
N GLY A 61 -12.63 16.25 -28.73
CA GLY A 61 -11.29 15.70 -28.67
C GLY A 61 -10.46 16.29 -27.51
N ALA A 62 -10.58 17.61 -27.29
CA ALA A 62 -9.92 18.29 -26.17
C ALA A 62 -10.41 17.78 -24.82
N VAL A 63 -11.73 17.64 -24.63
CA VAL A 63 -12.32 17.10 -23.39
C VAL A 63 -11.84 15.67 -23.14
N ARG A 64 -11.87 14.81 -24.17
CA ARG A 64 -11.41 13.43 -24.06
C ARG A 64 -9.94 13.33 -23.64
N THR A 65 -9.07 14.12 -24.27
CA THR A 65 -7.64 14.15 -23.98
C THR A 65 -7.37 14.67 -22.58
N TYR A 66 -8.05 15.76 -22.18
CA TYR A 66 -7.90 16.30 -20.83
C TYR A 66 -8.40 15.31 -19.77
N THR A 67 -9.49 14.57 -20.04
CA THR A 67 -9.98 13.51 -19.16
C THR A 67 -8.92 12.43 -18.97
N SER A 68 -8.20 12.02 -20.01
CA SER A 68 -7.13 11.01 -19.86
C SER A 68 -5.96 11.49 -18.99
N TYR A 69 -5.64 12.79 -18.98
CA TYR A 69 -4.66 13.35 -18.04
C TYR A 69 -5.16 13.29 -16.59
N VAL A 70 -6.44 13.58 -16.37
CA VAL A 70 -7.07 13.49 -15.05
C VAL A 70 -7.15 12.03 -14.58
N GLU A 71 -7.44 11.08 -15.46
CA GLU A 71 -7.33 9.64 -15.15
C GLU A 71 -5.90 9.25 -14.72
N GLY A 72 -4.88 9.81 -15.38
CA GLY A 72 -3.48 9.64 -15.00
C GLY A 72 -3.18 10.08 -13.56
N THR A 73 -3.81 11.19 -13.10
CA THR A 73 -3.67 11.63 -11.70
C THR A 73 -4.32 10.64 -10.72
N ALA A 74 -5.46 10.05 -11.09
CA ALA A 74 -6.13 9.04 -10.28
C ALA A 74 -5.30 7.77 -10.13
N ILE A 75 -4.70 7.29 -11.23
CA ILE A 75 -3.77 6.13 -11.22
C ILE A 75 -2.56 6.43 -10.33
N PHE A 76 -1.96 7.62 -10.49
CA PHE A 76 -0.84 8.04 -9.64
C PHE A 76 -1.24 8.08 -8.16
N GLY A 77 -2.41 8.63 -7.84
CA GLY A 77 -2.97 8.66 -6.50
C GLY A 77 -3.11 7.26 -5.88
N LEU A 78 -3.59 6.29 -6.65
CA LEU A 78 -3.69 4.89 -6.23
C LEU A 78 -2.31 4.26 -6.00
N VAL A 79 -1.37 4.42 -6.92
CA VAL A 79 0.00 3.92 -6.77
C VAL A 79 0.64 4.52 -5.53
N PHE A 80 0.48 5.84 -5.34
CA PHE A 80 0.98 6.54 -4.16
C PHE A 80 0.36 6.01 -2.86
N PHE A 81 -0.95 5.74 -2.86
CA PHE A 81 -1.66 5.13 -1.73
C PHE A 81 -1.02 3.78 -1.33
N PHE A 82 -0.82 2.88 -2.29
CA PHE A 82 -0.21 1.57 -2.02
C PHE A 82 1.24 1.71 -1.54
N ILE A 83 2.05 2.57 -2.16
CA ILE A 83 3.44 2.81 -1.73
C ILE A 83 3.46 3.39 -0.31
N ALA A 84 2.59 4.34 0.03
CA ALA A 84 2.50 4.92 1.36
C ALA A 84 2.16 3.86 2.42
N MET A 85 1.24 2.93 2.11
CA MET A 85 0.88 1.82 2.99
C MET A 85 2.07 0.86 3.22
N LEU A 86 2.81 0.50 2.16
CA LEU A 86 4.01 -0.36 2.27
C LEU A 86 5.14 0.32 3.04
N PHE A 87 5.36 1.61 2.76
CA PHE A 87 6.33 2.42 3.49
C PHE A 87 6.00 2.47 4.98
N GLY A 88 4.73 2.76 5.31
CA GLY A 88 4.25 2.75 6.68
C GLY A 88 4.41 1.39 7.36
N ALA A 89 4.12 0.30 6.67
CA ALA A 89 4.32 -1.06 7.18
C ALA A 89 5.78 -1.31 7.56
N SER A 90 6.73 -0.87 6.72
CA SER A 90 8.16 -1.00 7.00
C SER A 90 8.61 -0.22 8.24
N PHE A 91 8.00 0.95 8.49
CA PHE A 91 8.35 1.82 9.60
C PHE A 91 7.50 1.60 10.87
N LEU A 92 6.72 0.53 10.92
CA LEU A 92 5.81 0.23 12.03
C LEU A 92 6.50 0.29 13.40
N PHE A 93 7.73 -0.25 13.49
CA PHE A 93 8.52 -0.31 14.72
C PHE A 93 9.64 0.75 14.78
N SER A 94 9.57 1.78 13.94
CA SER A 94 10.62 2.83 13.87
C SER A 94 10.79 3.60 15.19
N HIS A 95 9.73 3.76 15.97
CA HIS A 95 9.74 4.37 17.30
C HIS A 95 10.53 3.57 18.34
N MET A 96 10.87 2.29 18.05
CA MET A 96 11.69 1.45 18.93
C MET A 96 13.18 1.42 18.54
N LYS A 97 13.63 2.26 17.62
CA LYS A 97 15.06 2.31 17.19
C LYS A 97 15.96 2.81 18.31
N GLU A 98 15.53 3.83 19.06
CA GLU A 98 16.25 4.39 20.19
C GLU A 98 15.96 3.61 21.47
N THR A 99 17.01 3.35 22.27
CA THR A 99 16.90 2.58 23.52
C THR A 99 15.88 3.20 24.47
N ARG A 100 15.88 4.53 24.62
CA ARG A 100 14.96 5.25 25.49
C ARG A 100 13.49 5.04 25.08
N GLN A 101 13.18 5.23 23.80
CA GLN A 101 11.84 5.07 23.26
C GLN A 101 11.36 3.62 23.37
N ARG A 102 12.27 2.66 23.09
CA ARG A 102 12.01 1.22 23.22
C ARG A 102 11.68 0.85 24.67
N THR A 103 12.49 1.29 25.64
CA THR A 103 12.23 1.04 27.06
C THR A 103 10.86 1.57 27.47
N THR A 104 10.58 2.84 27.14
CA THR A 104 9.27 3.45 27.46
C THR A 104 8.12 2.66 26.87
N TYR A 105 8.22 2.24 25.61
CA TYR A 105 7.16 1.51 24.94
C TYR A 105 6.97 0.08 25.49
N LEU A 106 8.06 -0.63 25.76
CA LEU A 106 7.99 -1.99 26.31
C LEU A 106 7.49 -2.02 27.76
N MET A 107 7.65 -0.92 28.50
CA MET A 107 7.13 -0.78 29.88
C MET A 107 5.63 -0.41 29.94
N TRP A 108 4.96 -0.17 28.83
CA TRP A 108 3.52 0.10 28.85
C TRP A 108 2.76 -1.04 29.52
N PRO A 109 1.75 -0.73 30.40
CA PRO A 109 1.01 -1.74 31.16
C PRO A 109 -0.08 -2.44 30.34
N VAL A 110 0.29 -2.90 29.13
CA VAL A 110 -0.58 -3.59 28.18
C VAL A 110 0.09 -4.90 27.72
N SER A 111 -0.68 -5.84 27.17
CA SER A 111 -0.16 -7.11 26.70
C SER A 111 0.74 -6.96 25.47
N ASN A 112 1.59 -7.95 25.18
CA ASN A 112 2.45 -7.91 23.99
C ASN A 112 1.65 -7.87 22.67
N LEU A 113 0.47 -8.53 22.64
CA LEU A 113 -0.41 -8.48 21.50
C LEU A 113 -0.99 -7.07 21.29
N GLU A 114 -1.44 -6.42 22.38
CA GLU A 114 -1.92 -5.03 22.32
C GLU A 114 -0.81 -4.08 21.87
N LYS A 115 0.43 -4.24 22.39
CA LYS A 115 1.61 -3.47 21.93
C LYS A 115 1.90 -3.64 20.45
N TYR A 116 1.75 -4.85 19.92
CA TYR A 116 1.97 -5.12 18.50
C TYR A 116 0.86 -4.52 17.62
N LEU A 117 -0.40 -4.66 18.06
CA LEU A 117 -1.56 -4.21 17.29
C LEU A 117 -1.74 -2.69 17.30
N VAL A 118 -1.36 -1.98 18.38
CA VAL A 118 -1.54 -0.52 18.47
C VAL A 118 -0.86 0.22 17.31
N PRO A 119 0.43 0.07 17.02
CA PRO A 119 1.06 0.76 15.90
C PRO A 119 0.55 0.23 14.56
N LEU A 120 0.17 -1.05 14.44
CA LEU A 120 -0.38 -1.63 13.22
C LEU A 120 -1.71 -0.97 12.84
N VAL A 121 -2.67 -0.96 13.76
CA VAL A 121 -3.99 -0.35 13.54
C VAL A 121 -3.87 1.16 13.33
N HIS A 122 -3.06 1.83 14.15
CA HIS A 122 -2.77 3.25 13.99
C HIS A 122 -2.23 3.57 12.59
N ASN A 123 -1.26 2.78 12.11
CA ASN A 123 -0.62 2.99 10.81
C ASN A 123 -1.60 2.78 9.65
N ILE A 124 -2.36 1.67 9.67
CA ILE A 124 -3.38 1.38 8.66
C ILE A 124 -4.44 2.49 8.61
N LEU A 125 -4.98 2.88 9.76
CA LEU A 125 -6.01 3.92 9.81
C LEU A 125 -5.46 5.28 9.34
N LEU A 126 -4.31 5.67 9.84
CA LEU A 126 -3.77 7.00 9.54
C LEU A 126 -3.22 7.10 8.12
N LEU A 127 -2.46 6.14 7.65
CA LEU A 127 -1.95 6.18 6.28
C LEU A 127 -3.06 5.88 5.28
N GLY A 128 -3.93 4.90 5.54
CA GLY A 128 -5.06 4.59 4.67
C GLY A 128 -5.98 5.79 4.51
N ILE A 129 -6.62 6.23 5.60
CA ILE A 129 -7.57 7.35 5.57
C ILE A 129 -6.86 8.65 5.19
N GLY A 130 -5.67 8.89 5.74
CA GLY A 130 -4.96 10.14 5.50
C GLY A 130 -4.48 10.31 4.07
N THR A 131 -4.00 9.25 3.41
CA THR A 131 -3.61 9.33 2.00
C THR A 131 -4.83 9.53 1.11
N LEU A 132 -5.97 8.88 1.43
CA LEU A 132 -7.22 9.11 0.73
C LEU A 132 -7.68 10.57 0.85
N VAL A 133 -7.72 11.11 2.08
CA VAL A 133 -8.08 12.50 2.31
C VAL A 133 -7.09 13.46 1.65
N ALA A 134 -5.79 13.15 1.68
CA ALA A 134 -4.76 13.94 1.02
C ALA A 134 -4.94 13.99 -0.50
N TYR A 135 -5.32 12.87 -1.13
CA TYR A 135 -5.61 12.80 -2.55
C TYR A 135 -6.81 13.68 -2.92
N HIS A 136 -7.94 13.52 -2.20
CA HIS A 136 -9.13 14.33 -2.48
C HIS A 136 -8.90 15.82 -2.22
N LEU A 137 -8.10 16.18 -1.23
CA LEU A 137 -7.72 17.56 -0.98
C LEU A 137 -6.82 18.11 -2.10
N ALA A 138 -5.87 17.32 -2.61
CA ALA A 138 -5.00 17.70 -3.72
C ALA A 138 -5.83 17.92 -5.00
N ASP A 139 -6.74 16.99 -5.33
CA ASP A 139 -7.66 17.13 -6.47
C ASP A 139 -8.56 18.36 -6.35
N ALA A 140 -9.11 18.64 -5.16
CA ALA A 140 -9.90 19.83 -4.91
C ALA A 140 -9.10 21.13 -5.10
N LEU A 141 -7.84 21.17 -4.64
CA LEU A 141 -6.95 22.31 -4.85
C LEU A 141 -6.63 22.52 -6.35
N ARG A 142 -6.42 21.44 -7.10
CA ARG A 142 -6.23 21.48 -8.55
C ARG A 142 -7.48 22.03 -9.25
N VAL A 143 -8.66 21.51 -8.93
CA VAL A 143 -9.95 21.95 -9.48
C VAL A 143 -10.19 23.43 -9.19
N LEU A 144 -9.90 23.89 -7.96
CA LEU A 144 -10.00 25.31 -7.60
C LEU A 144 -9.07 26.17 -8.47
N LEU A 145 -7.83 25.70 -8.68
CA LEU A 145 -6.86 26.40 -9.53
C LEU A 145 -7.29 26.43 -11.00
N ASP A 146 -7.90 25.34 -11.51
CA ASP A 146 -8.44 25.28 -12.88
C ASP A 146 -9.62 26.26 -13.04
N TRP A 147 -10.53 26.31 -12.07
CA TRP A 147 -11.61 27.26 -12.05
C TRP A 147 -11.11 28.72 -12.04
N MET A 148 -10.15 29.05 -11.19
CA MET A 148 -9.55 30.40 -11.10
C MET A 148 -8.85 30.83 -12.39
N THR A 149 -8.30 29.88 -13.14
CA THR A 149 -7.57 30.14 -14.40
C THR A 149 -8.44 29.99 -15.66
N GLY A 150 -9.77 29.83 -15.50
CA GLY A 150 -10.73 29.72 -16.62
C GLY A 150 -10.57 28.42 -17.44
N ARG A 151 -9.96 27.37 -16.86
CA ARG A 151 -9.80 26.06 -17.51
C ARG A 151 -11.03 25.19 -17.29
N THR A 152 -11.13 24.13 -18.11
CA THR A 152 -12.19 23.12 -17.94
C THR A 152 -12.03 22.41 -16.59
N VAL A 153 -13.11 22.38 -15.82
CA VAL A 153 -13.17 21.78 -14.50
C VAL A 153 -13.60 20.31 -14.63
N ILE A 154 -12.67 19.37 -14.42
CA ILE A 154 -12.94 17.94 -14.38
C ILE A 154 -12.34 17.37 -13.07
N TRP A 155 -13.17 16.65 -12.30
CA TRP A 155 -12.74 16.02 -11.05
C TRP A 155 -12.02 14.70 -11.30
N GLY A 156 -10.87 14.47 -10.63
CA GLY A 156 -10.15 13.20 -10.63
C GLY A 156 -10.72 12.18 -9.63
N SER A 157 -11.36 12.68 -8.57
CA SER A 157 -11.91 11.84 -7.49
C SER A 157 -12.86 10.74 -7.97
N PRO A 158 -13.80 10.93 -8.92
CA PRO A 158 -14.65 9.85 -9.44
C PRO A 158 -13.84 8.75 -10.11
N TRP A 159 -12.82 9.09 -10.89
CA TRP A 159 -11.94 8.12 -11.57
C TRP A 159 -11.11 7.30 -10.57
N PHE A 160 -10.65 7.93 -9.49
CA PHE A 160 -9.95 7.24 -8.41
C PHE A 160 -10.85 6.14 -7.81
N TRP A 161 -12.09 6.47 -7.48
CA TRP A 161 -13.02 5.50 -6.92
C TRP A 161 -13.42 4.42 -7.91
N ASP A 162 -13.65 4.78 -9.17
CA ASP A 162 -13.96 3.80 -10.23
C ASP A 162 -12.85 2.76 -10.36
N ILE A 163 -11.59 3.20 -10.48
CA ILE A 163 -10.44 2.29 -10.58
C ILE A 163 -10.27 1.47 -9.29
N PHE A 164 -10.43 2.11 -8.12
CA PHE A 164 -10.26 1.45 -6.82
C PHE A 164 -11.33 0.40 -6.56
N THR A 165 -12.58 0.65 -6.97
CA THR A 165 -13.72 -0.27 -6.71
C THR A 165 -13.96 -1.27 -7.83
N ARG A 166 -13.44 -1.07 -9.02
CA ARG A 166 -13.62 -1.97 -10.17
C ARG A 166 -13.33 -3.44 -9.88
N PRO A 167 -12.29 -3.83 -9.10
CA PRO A 167 -12.09 -5.23 -8.74
C PRO A 167 -13.22 -5.83 -7.89
N PHE A 168 -14.10 -5.00 -7.30
CA PHE A 168 -15.15 -5.41 -6.37
C PHE A 168 -16.57 -5.25 -6.95
N ASP A 169 -16.73 -4.72 -8.17
CA ASP A 169 -18.04 -4.43 -8.79
C ASP A 169 -18.70 -5.65 -9.46
N GLY A 170 -18.03 -6.80 -9.42
CA GLY A 170 -18.53 -8.05 -10.03
C GLY A 170 -18.26 -8.18 -11.53
N SER A 171 -17.60 -7.19 -12.16
CA SER A 171 -17.21 -7.26 -13.58
C SER A 171 -16.13 -8.30 -13.84
N VAL A 172 -15.38 -8.67 -12.81
CA VAL A 172 -14.33 -9.70 -12.84
C VAL A 172 -14.64 -10.82 -11.84
N PRO A 173 -14.18 -12.05 -12.07
CA PRO A 173 -14.31 -13.13 -11.10
C PRO A 173 -13.69 -12.77 -9.75
N TRP A 174 -14.32 -13.21 -8.66
CA TRP A 174 -13.87 -12.92 -7.31
C TRP A 174 -12.43 -13.40 -7.02
N GLU A 175 -11.94 -14.40 -7.76
CA GLU A 175 -10.57 -14.91 -7.67
C GLU A 175 -9.54 -13.85 -8.07
N PHE A 176 -9.85 -13.02 -9.08
CA PHE A 176 -8.99 -11.87 -9.44
C PHE A 176 -8.95 -10.84 -8.32
N THR A 177 -10.11 -10.53 -7.74
CA THR A 177 -10.18 -9.63 -6.58
C THR A 177 -9.38 -10.19 -5.40
N ALA A 178 -9.56 -11.48 -5.10
CA ALA A 178 -8.79 -12.15 -4.04
C ALA A 178 -7.29 -12.12 -4.34
N PHE A 179 -6.87 -12.31 -5.60
CA PHE A 179 -5.48 -12.23 -5.99
C PHE A 179 -4.90 -10.81 -5.79
N ILE A 180 -5.61 -9.77 -6.23
CA ILE A 180 -5.18 -8.36 -6.07
C ILE A 180 -5.03 -8.01 -4.59
N VAL A 181 -6.05 -8.34 -3.78
CA VAL A 181 -6.03 -8.11 -2.32
C VAL A 181 -4.91 -8.93 -1.66
N GLY A 182 -4.79 -10.20 -2.01
CA GLY A 182 -3.75 -11.09 -1.51
C GLY A 182 -2.35 -10.60 -1.86
N PHE A 183 -2.13 -10.12 -3.08
CA PHE A 183 -0.86 -9.56 -3.54
C PHE A 183 -0.45 -8.33 -2.71
N PHE A 184 -1.39 -7.40 -2.50
CA PHE A 184 -1.14 -6.24 -1.65
C PHE A 184 -0.83 -6.65 -0.20
N LEU A 185 -1.63 -7.53 0.40
CA LEU A 185 -1.43 -8.02 1.77
C LEU A 185 -0.11 -8.78 1.92
N TRP A 186 0.30 -9.51 0.88
CA TRP A 186 1.56 -10.23 0.88
C TRP A 186 2.76 -9.28 0.99
N PHE A 187 2.82 -8.25 0.13
CA PHE A 187 3.86 -7.22 0.24
C PHE A 187 3.79 -6.49 1.57
N HIS A 188 2.58 -6.08 2.00
CA HIS A 188 2.40 -5.42 3.29
C HIS A 188 2.91 -6.27 4.45
N SER A 189 2.63 -7.58 4.45
CA SER A 189 3.12 -8.51 5.48
C SER A 189 4.64 -8.68 5.45
N LEU A 190 5.26 -8.72 4.25
CA LEU A 190 6.72 -8.77 4.09
C LEU A 190 7.39 -7.50 4.62
N TYR A 191 6.82 -6.31 4.36
CA TYR A 191 7.35 -5.07 4.88
C TYR A 191 7.20 -4.95 6.40
N ILE A 192 6.15 -5.48 7.01
CA ILE A 192 6.02 -5.58 8.48
C ILE A 192 7.05 -6.55 9.04
N LEU A 193 7.24 -7.71 8.41
CA LEU A 193 8.26 -8.68 8.81
C LEU A 193 9.66 -8.07 8.73
N GLY A 194 9.99 -7.41 7.62
CA GLY A 194 11.28 -6.71 7.46
C GLY A 194 11.44 -5.56 8.45
N GLY A 195 10.37 -4.80 8.73
CA GLY A 195 10.35 -3.75 9.75
C GLY A 195 10.62 -4.27 11.17
N SER A 196 10.22 -5.52 11.47
CA SER A 196 10.52 -6.18 12.74
C SER A 196 11.94 -6.79 12.78
N LEU A 197 12.45 -7.28 11.64
CA LEU A 197 13.78 -7.91 11.53
C LEU A 197 14.91 -6.87 11.54
N PHE A 198 14.81 -5.85 10.69
CA PHE A 198 15.89 -4.90 10.47
C PHE A 198 15.76 -3.69 11.41
N ARG A 199 16.84 -3.36 12.10
CA ARG A 199 16.90 -2.20 13.00
C ARG A 199 17.15 -0.89 12.27
N ARG A 200 17.96 -0.92 11.19
CA ARG A 200 18.32 0.27 10.39
C ARG A 200 17.94 0.04 8.95
N GLN A 201 17.62 1.11 8.23
CA GLN A 201 17.27 1.07 6.80
C GLN A 201 16.22 0.00 6.44
N GLN A 202 15.21 -0.14 7.31
CA GLN A 202 14.19 -1.20 7.25
C GLN A 202 13.57 -1.33 5.85
N PHE A 203 13.14 -0.21 5.27
CA PHE A 203 12.52 -0.21 3.94
C PHE A 203 13.49 -0.70 2.86
N LEU A 204 14.71 -0.14 2.82
CA LEU A 204 15.71 -0.48 1.80
C LEU A 204 16.12 -1.95 1.88
N LEU A 205 16.46 -2.43 3.08
CA LEU A 205 16.89 -3.83 3.27
C LEU A 205 15.77 -4.82 2.98
N THR A 206 14.53 -4.48 3.35
CA THR A 206 13.37 -5.32 3.00
C THR A 206 13.13 -5.34 1.50
N SER A 207 13.19 -4.17 0.83
CA SER A 207 13.04 -4.10 -0.62
C SER A 207 14.13 -4.90 -1.35
N MET A 208 15.39 -4.79 -0.92
CA MET A 208 16.50 -5.58 -1.47
C MET A 208 16.27 -7.09 -1.26
N ALA A 209 15.86 -7.50 -0.05
CA ALA A 209 15.56 -8.90 0.24
C ALA A 209 14.41 -9.45 -0.62
N ILE A 210 13.35 -8.65 -0.85
CA ILE A 210 12.25 -9.02 -1.72
C ILE A 210 12.73 -9.17 -3.17
N VAL A 211 13.51 -8.22 -3.68
CA VAL A 211 14.05 -8.27 -5.06
C VAL A 211 14.94 -9.50 -5.25
N VAL A 212 15.90 -9.72 -4.34
CA VAL A 212 16.78 -10.90 -4.41
C VAL A 212 15.98 -12.20 -4.30
N GLY A 213 15.03 -12.27 -3.35
CA GLY A 213 14.15 -13.43 -3.19
C GLY A 213 13.31 -13.71 -4.44
N PHE A 214 12.80 -12.66 -5.11
CA PHE A 214 12.06 -12.80 -6.36
C PHE A 214 12.93 -13.35 -7.49
N PHE A 215 14.14 -12.82 -7.68
CA PHE A 215 15.07 -13.33 -8.69
C PHE A 215 15.47 -14.80 -8.43
N LEU A 216 15.75 -15.15 -7.17
CA LEU A 216 16.04 -16.52 -6.79
C LEU A 216 14.84 -17.45 -7.06
N PHE A 217 13.63 -17.00 -6.73
CA PHE A 217 12.41 -17.74 -7.00
C PHE A 217 12.21 -17.99 -8.50
N VAL A 218 12.30 -16.93 -9.34
CA VAL A 218 12.15 -17.05 -10.79
C VAL A 218 13.20 -17.97 -11.38
N TRP A 219 14.46 -17.82 -10.95
CA TRP A 219 15.55 -18.70 -11.40
C TRP A 219 15.31 -20.16 -11.01
N THR A 220 14.87 -20.43 -9.78
CA THR A 220 14.57 -21.79 -9.32
C THR A 220 13.41 -22.40 -10.10
N VAL A 221 12.32 -21.65 -10.33
CA VAL A 221 11.17 -22.11 -11.12
C VAL A 221 11.59 -22.39 -12.54
N HIS A 222 12.38 -21.52 -13.16
CA HIS A 222 12.90 -21.73 -14.53
C HIS A 222 13.75 -23.00 -14.63
N ALA A 223 14.71 -23.19 -13.70
CA ALA A 223 15.55 -24.38 -13.67
C ALA A 223 14.73 -25.68 -13.45
N LEU A 224 13.68 -25.64 -12.64
CA LEU A 224 12.79 -26.79 -12.42
C LEU A 224 11.95 -27.11 -13.66
N VAL A 225 11.43 -26.10 -14.36
CA VAL A 225 10.64 -26.26 -15.58
C VAL A 225 11.52 -26.82 -16.70
N GLU A 226 12.69 -26.26 -16.93
CA GLU A 226 13.64 -26.78 -17.93
C GLU A 226 14.11 -28.21 -17.61
N GLY A 227 14.46 -28.48 -16.35
CA GLY A 227 14.92 -29.80 -15.92
C GLY A 227 13.83 -30.89 -15.95
N SER A 228 12.55 -30.51 -15.84
CA SER A 228 11.43 -31.46 -15.86
C SER A 228 10.92 -31.83 -17.24
N GLY A 229 11.30 -31.07 -18.28
CA GLY A 229 10.76 -31.26 -19.65
C GLY A 229 9.25 -30.97 -19.76
N ILE A 230 8.65 -30.31 -18.76
CA ILE A 230 7.23 -29.98 -18.75
C ILE A 230 7.02 -28.73 -19.61
N THR A 231 6.70 -28.92 -20.87
CA THR A 231 6.31 -27.84 -21.82
C THR A 231 4.79 -27.72 -21.92
N ARG A 232 4.06 -27.92 -20.83
CA ARG A 232 2.59 -27.78 -20.87
C ARG A 232 2.23 -26.32 -20.70
N ASP A 233 1.49 -25.77 -21.67
CA ASP A 233 0.77 -24.51 -21.55
C ASP A 233 -0.31 -24.64 -20.47
N ILE A 234 0.02 -24.21 -19.26
CA ILE A 234 -0.96 -24.18 -18.16
C ILE A 234 -1.74 -22.89 -18.33
N ASN A 235 -2.91 -22.96 -18.93
CA ASN A 235 -3.86 -21.86 -18.94
C ASN A 235 -4.54 -21.77 -17.57
N PHE A 236 -4.07 -20.85 -16.73
CA PHE A 236 -4.65 -20.62 -15.40
C PHE A 236 -6.06 -20.04 -15.46
N VAL A 237 -6.33 -19.26 -16.50
CA VAL A 237 -7.61 -18.57 -16.71
C VAL A 237 -7.94 -18.57 -18.20
N GLY A 238 -9.12 -19.00 -18.57
CA GLY A 238 -9.64 -18.96 -19.94
C GLY A 238 -10.99 -18.25 -20.00
N TRP A 239 -11.26 -17.53 -21.08
CA TRP A 239 -12.57 -16.97 -21.39
C TRP A 239 -13.13 -17.72 -22.59
N HIS A 240 -14.16 -18.54 -22.36
CA HIS A 240 -14.84 -19.31 -23.39
C HIS A 240 -16.36 -19.20 -23.22
N ASP A 241 -17.09 -19.03 -24.29
CA ASP A 241 -18.56 -18.98 -24.33
C ASP A 241 -19.19 -17.95 -23.38
N GLY A 242 -18.52 -16.80 -23.18
CA GLY A 242 -19.03 -15.76 -22.28
C GLY A 242 -18.83 -16.05 -20.78
N VAL A 243 -18.06 -17.10 -20.44
CA VAL A 243 -17.82 -17.50 -19.04
C VAL A 243 -16.32 -17.62 -18.77
N TRP A 244 -15.91 -17.19 -17.57
CA TRP A 244 -14.56 -17.39 -17.07
C TRP A 244 -14.36 -18.83 -16.58
N HIS A 245 -13.37 -19.52 -17.14
CA HIS A 245 -12.94 -20.84 -16.68
C HIS A 245 -11.65 -20.69 -15.89
N ILE A 246 -11.74 -20.96 -14.59
CA ILE A 246 -10.62 -20.83 -13.66
C ILE A 246 -10.09 -22.20 -13.31
N HIS A 247 -8.79 -22.42 -13.55
CA HIS A 247 -8.16 -23.69 -13.25
C HIS A 247 -8.01 -23.88 -11.73
N TRP A 248 -8.16 -25.09 -11.23
CA TRP A 248 -8.08 -25.42 -9.80
C TRP A 248 -6.76 -24.96 -9.12
N SER A 249 -5.67 -24.89 -9.87
CA SER A 249 -4.37 -24.41 -9.36
C SER A 249 -4.41 -22.96 -8.85
N VAL A 250 -5.34 -22.13 -9.36
CA VAL A 250 -5.53 -20.74 -8.86
C VAL A 250 -5.96 -20.77 -7.39
N TYR A 251 -6.88 -21.66 -7.03
CA TYR A 251 -7.31 -21.81 -5.62
C TYR A 251 -6.18 -22.29 -4.73
N LEU A 252 -5.32 -23.21 -5.22
CA LEU A 252 -4.14 -23.64 -4.48
C LEU A 252 -3.18 -22.46 -4.25
N ILE A 253 -2.91 -21.65 -5.28
CA ILE A 253 -2.06 -20.46 -5.19
C ILE A 253 -2.63 -19.46 -4.17
N LEU A 254 -3.94 -19.23 -4.18
CA LEU A 254 -4.61 -18.36 -3.21
C LEU A 254 -4.46 -18.88 -1.78
N VAL A 255 -4.73 -20.18 -1.54
CA VAL A 255 -4.61 -20.78 -0.21
C VAL A 255 -3.17 -20.69 0.31
N VAL A 256 -2.19 -21.05 -0.51
CA VAL A 256 -0.76 -20.95 -0.15
C VAL A 256 -0.36 -19.50 0.08
N GLY A 257 -0.77 -18.58 -0.79
CA GLY A 257 -0.49 -17.16 -0.67
C GLY A 257 -1.01 -16.56 0.64
N TYR A 258 -2.28 -16.79 0.95
CA TYR A 258 -2.87 -16.32 2.22
C TYR A 258 -2.25 -17.00 3.44
N GLY A 259 -1.86 -18.28 3.33
CA GLY A 259 -1.10 -18.98 4.36
C GLY A 259 0.25 -18.34 4.64
N LEU A 260 0.99 -17.93 3.59
CA LEU A 260 2.26 -17.21 3.71
C LEU A 260 2.06 -15.81 4.32
N ILE A 261 0.99 -15.10 3.98
CA ILE A 261 0.63 -13.82 4.60
C ILE A 261 0.44 -14.00 6.11
N ALA A 262 -0.35 -14.97 6.53
CA ALA A 262 -0.58 -15.25 7.93
C ALA A 262 0.72 -15.64 8.66
N LEU A 263 1.58 -16.43 8.00
CA LEU A 263 2.89 -16.81 8.52
C LEU A 263 3.79 -15.59 8.73
N ASN A 264 3.85 -14.66 7.77
CA ASN A 264 4.65 -13.44 7.88
C ASN A 264 4.21 -12.56 9.06
N TYR A 265 2.90 -12.36 9.26
CA TYR A 265 2.39 -11.62 10.41
C TYR A 265 2.70 -12.32 11.73
N TRP A 266 2.55 -13.65 11.77
CA TRP A 266 2.88 -14.45 12.96
C TRP A 266 4.37 -14.39 13.29
N LEU A 267 5.27 -14.54 12.30
CA LEU A 267 6.71 -14.42 12.49
C LEU A 267 7.10 -13.02 12.98
N SER A 268 6.53 -11.97 12.38
CA SER A 268 6.76 -10.58 12.81
C SER A 268 6.34 -10.39 14.28
N TYR A 269 5.18 -10.92 14.68
CA TYR A 269 4.73 -10.87 16.06
C TYR A 269 5.67 -11.66 17.01
N LYS A 270 6.15 -12.84 16.61
CA LYS A 270 7.12 -13.63 17.40
C LYS A 270 8.43 -12.90 17.59
N ILE A 271 8.95 -12.25 16.54
CA ILE A 271 10.16 -11.42 16.62
C ILE A 271 9.92 -10.26 17.58
N PHE A 272 8.78 -9.56 17.44
CA PHE A 272 8.42 -8.48 18.34
C PHE A 272 8.39 -8.91 19.81
N CYS A 273 7.80 -10.07 20.14
CA CYS A 273 7.76 -10.59 21.51
C CYS A 273 9.14 -10.92 22.07
N ARG A 274 10.14 -11.19 21.23
CA ARG A 274 11.53 -11.48 21.64
C ARG A 274 12.43 -10.24 21.69
N MET A 275 11.93 -9.08 21.28
CA MET A 275 12.72 -7.85 21.32
C MET A 275 13.12 -7.48 22.74
N GLN A 276 14.43 -7.36 22.97
CA GLN A 276 15.01 -6.98 24.26
C GLN A 276 15.29 -5.48 24.31
N VAL A 277 15.30 -4.92 25.51
CA VAL A 277 15.59 -3.51 25.76
C VAL A 277 17.01 -3.14 25.31
N ILE A 278 17.97 -4.03 25.57
CA ILE A 278 19.38 -3.87 25.19
C ILE A 278 19.69 -4.86 24.08
N ASN A 279 19.79 -4.37 22.86
CA ASN A 279 20.24 -5.15 21.73
C ASN A 279 21.20 -4.33 20.87
N ASN A 280 22.47 -4.76 20.79
CA ASN A 280 23.50 -4.11 19.97
C ASN A 280 23.65 -4.74 18.59
N LYS A 281 22.81 -5.73 18.24
CA LYS A 281 22.87 -6.43 16.97
C LYS A 281 22.17 -5.66 15.86
N TRP A 282 22.55 -5.94 14.62
CA TRP A 282 21.92 -5.40 13.40
C TRP A 282 20.48 -5.93 13.18
N LEU A 283 20.26 -7.16 13.61
CA LEU A 283 18.98 -7.85 13.57
C LEU A 283 18.35 -7.86 14.98
N ASN A 284 17.03 -7.78 15.02
CA ASN A 284 16.25 -7.86 16.26
C ASN A 284 16.00 -9.31 16.71
N VAL A 285 16.85 -10.24 16.32
CA VAL A 285 16.74 -11.69 16.64
C VAL A 285 17.71 -12.08 17.73
#